data_03d3bd58e56d8c36516acd9ce4f41859
#
_entry.id   03d3bd58e56d8c36516acd9ce4f41859
#
_cell.length_a   1.000
_cell.length_b   1.000
_cell.length_c   1.000
_cell.angle_alpha   90.00
_cell.angle_beta   90.00
_cell.angle_gamma   90.00
#
_symmetry.space_group_name_H-M   'P 1'
#
loop_
_entity.id
_entity.type
_entity.pdbx_description
1 polymer ?
#
loop_
_entity_poly.entity_id
_entity_poly.type
_entity_poly.pdbx_seq_one_letter_code
_entity_poly.pdbx_strand_id
1 'polypeptide(L)'
;MSAPTGSPDEAERRRDQRAWCWYDWANSVFQTSIITVFLSLYLTTVARNDALAAGQPCPTGNALVDCNISLLGLEFPAGSLFGYLLAVSTLLQVLVLPLTGAIADRTQHKRRMLGLFAFIGAGATGSLSLVSGTNWLLGAVLFIVATTGYYASVVVYYSVLPEIATADERDGLSSRGWAFGYLGGGIALALHLATFLGRDALGLSESAAVRVCFLTAGLWWAAFTLIPLSRMRNYQRAQGTERGLSVLTGGFRQLSHTIRDARRYPLTLGFLAAYLIYADGISTVASVAGQYGDLELGLATSALISTILIVQFVAFFGALVHGWVARRFGAKRTIMGSLLGWIGVVAAAYFVQAGDQLQFYAVAVGIGLVLGGTNALSRSLFSQMVPAGKEAEYFAVYEIGERATSAVGPLLFAAIGTATGSFRPAIVSLVGFFLIGFTLVSLVPVRRAIRAAGNPEPAVT
;
A
#
# COMPACT_ATOMS: atom_id res chain seq x y z
N MET A 1 23.92 31.01 -20.27
CA MET A 1 23.10 30.57 -19.14
C MET A 1 21.75 31.32 -19.24
N SER A 2 20.77 30.71 -19.92
CA SER A 2 19.42 31.28 -20.02
C SER A 2 18.61 30.80 -18.81
N ALA A 3 18.06 31.74 -18.04
CA ALA A 3 17.17 31.46 -16.92
C ALA A 3 15.92 30.68 -17.36
N PRO A 4 15.37 29.80 -16.54
CA PRO A 4 14.16 29.06 -16.89
C PRO A 4 12.98 30.02 -16.89
N THR A 5 12.44 30.32 -18.06
CA THR A 5 11.23 31.12 -18.28
C THR A 5 9.98 30.23 -18.04
N GLY A 6 9.73 29.85 -16.80
CA GLY A 6 8.42 29.32 -16.39
C GLY A 6 7.57 30.48 -15.83
N SER A 7 6.28 30.51 -16.16
CA SER A 7 5.35 31.42 -15.50
C SER A 7 5.37 31.21 -13.98
N PRO A 8 5.09 32.22 -13.14
CA PRO A 8 5.04 32.05 -11.68
C PRO A 8 4.17 30.84 -11.24
N ASP A 9 3.12 30.57 -11.98
CA ASP A 9 2.19 29.46 -11.76
C ASP A 9 2.82 28.07 -12.03
N GLU A 10 3.73 27.98 -13.01
CA GLU A 10 4.44 26.72 -13.30
C GLU A 10 5.52 26.41 -12.25
N ALA A 11 6.24 27.41 -11.77
CA ALA A 11 7.24 27.22 -10.72
C ALA A 11 6.59 26.77 -9.41
N GLU A 12 5.44 27.33 -9.06
CA GLU A 12 4.66 26.97 -7.89
C GLU A 12 4.10 25.55 -8.01
N ARG A 13 3.54 25.18 -9.18
CA ARG A 13 3.06 23.83 -9.45
C ARG A 13 4.18 22.79 -9.29
N ARG A 14 5.36 23.06 -9.82
CA ARG A 14 6.52 22.16 -9.67
C ARG A 14 6.98 22.03 -8.21
N ARG A 15 6.85 23.08 -7.42
CA ARG A 15 7.11 23.04 -5.98
C ARG A 15 6.11 22.10 -5.28
N ASP A 16 4.83 22.22 -5.60
CA ASP A 16 3.78 21.40 -5.03
C ASP A 16 3.95 19.92 -5.44
N GLN A 17 4.30 19.64 -6.69
CA GLN A 17 4.61 18.30 -7.18
C GLN A 17 5.79 17.66 -6.42
N ARG A 18 6.86 18.42 -6.16
CA ARG A 18 7.99 17.92 -5.37
C ARG A 18 7.59 17.65 -3.92
N ALA A 19 6.82 18.54 -3.33
CA ALA A 19 6.34 18.38 -1.96
C ALA A 19 5.40 17.18 -1.82
N TRP A 20 4.56 16.93 -2.83
CA TRP A 20 3.66 15.78 -2.89
C TRP A 20 4.42 14.45 -2.86
N CYS A 21 5.51 14.29 -3.60
CA CYS A 21 6.32 13.07 -3.57
C CYS A 21 6.90 12.75 -2.19
N TRP A 22 7.14 13.75 -1.34
CA TRP A 22 7.62 13.55 0.02
C TRP A 22 6.60 12.87 0.94
N TYR A 23 5.33 12.84 0.56
CA TYR A 23 4.34 12.11 1.33
C TYR A 23 4.47 10.59 1.16
N ASP A 24 4.74 10.10 -0.05
CA ASP A 24 5.05 8.67 -0.28
C ASP A 24 6.33 8.25 0.48
N TRP A 25 7.36 9.11 0.52
CA TRP A 25 8.55 8.91 1.36
C TRP A 25 8.18 8.80 2.85
N ALA A 26 7.29 9.67 3.32
CA ALA A 26 6.92 9.74 4.74
C ALA A 26 6.16 8.49 5.19
N ASN A 27 5.14 8.08 4.46
CA ASN A 27 4.20 7.06 4.89
C ASN A 27 4.64 5.63 4.59
N SER A 28 5.59 5.43 3.66
CA SER A 28 6.03 4.10 3.24
C SER A 28 6.70 3.29 4.35
N VAL A 29 7.30 3.94 5.35
CA VAL A 29 7.87 3.28 6.52
C VAL A 29 6.84 2.42 7.26
N PHE A 30 5.57 2.86 7.31
CA PHE A 30 4.50 2.11 7.96
C PHE A 30 4.23 0.78 7.26
N GLN A 31 4.11 0.78 5.93
CA GLN A 31 3.87 -0.45 5.17
C GLN A 31 5.11 -1.35 5.16
N THR A 32 6.29 -0.80 4.86
CA THR A 32 7.49 -1.61 4.63
C THR A 32 8.10 -2.17 5.91
N SER A 33 8.21 -1.38 6.96
CA SER A 33 8.80 -1.83 8.22
C SER A 33 7.76 -2.39 9.18
N ILE A 34 6.71 -1.61 9.44
CA ILE A 34 5.81 -1.93 10.56
C ILE A 34 4.90 -3.09 10.18
N ILE A 35 4.12 -2.96 9.11
CA ILE A 35 3.16 -3.99 8.70
C ILE A 35 3.86 -5.25 8.20
N THR A 36 4.85 -5.10 7.31
CA THR A 36 5.44 -6.24 6.62
C THR A 36 6.40 -7.04 7.51
N VAL A 37 7.14 -6.38 8.43
CA VAL A 37 8.25 -7.04 9.13
C VAL A 37 7.98 -7.21 10.62
N PHE A 38 7.67 -6.13 11.35
CA PHE A 38 7.76 -6.18 12.81
C PHE A 38 6.44 -6.45 13.53
N LEU A 39 5.33 -5.88 13.07
CA LEU A 39 4.13 -5.78 13.91
C LEU A 39 3.42 -7.11 14.12
N SER A 40 3.30 -7.94 13.07
CA SER A 40 2.61 -9.23 13.15
C SER A 40 3.27 -10.14 14.18
N LEU A 41 4.58 -10.32 14.08
CA LEU A 41 5.36 -11.16 14.99
C LEU A 41 5.34 -10.62 16.41
N TYR A 42 5.49 -9.30 16.57
CA TYR A 42 5.51 -8.66 17.88
C TYR A 42 4.18 -8.78 18.63
N LEU A 43 3.06 -8.48 17.94
CA LEU A 43 1.73 -8.60 18.55
C LEU A 43 1.39 -10.05 18.91
N THR A 44 1.76 -11.00 18.09
CA THR A 44 1.61 -12.42 18.41
C THR A 44 2.39 -12.80 19.65
N THR A 45 3.63 -12.30 19.82
CA THR A 45 4.45 -12.54 21.01
C THR A 45 3.81 -11.94 22.27
N VAL A 46 3.32 -10.69 22.20
CA VAL A 46 2.65 -10.03 23.33
C VAL A 46 1.35 -10.75 23.71
N ALA A 47 0.58 -11.20 22.72
CA ALA A 47 -0.65 -11.98 22.94
C ALA A 47 -0.35 -13.34 23.60
N ARG A 48 0.71 -14.02 23.17
CA ARG A 48 1.16 -15.27 23.80
C ARG A 48 1.59 -15.05 25.27
N ASN A 49 2.27 -13.94 25.54
CA ASN A 49 2.65 -13.61 26.93
C ASN A 49 1.42 -13.41 27.82
N ASP A 50 0.34 -12.85 27.30
CA ASP A 50 -0.93 -12.69 28.00
C ASP A 50 -1.57 -14.06 28.30
N ALA A 51 -1.65 -14.94 27.31
CA ALA A 51 -2.16 -16.29 27.49
C ALA A 51 -1.34 -17.10 28.51
N LEU A 52 0.00 -17.00 28.48
CA LEU A 52 0.88 -17.61 29.47
C LEU A 52 0.64 -17.06 30.88
N ALA A 53 0.50 -15.74 31.01
CA ALA A 53 0.20 -15.09 32.29
C ALA A 53 -1.18 -15.51 32.84
N ALA A 54 -2.14 -15.84 31.96
CA ALA A 54 -3.44 -16.38 32.31
C ALA A 54 -3.40 -17.90 32.63
N GLY A 55 -2.22 -18.54 32.63
CA GLY A 55 -2.06 -19.96 32.92
C GLY A 55 -2.42 -20.90 31.76
N GLN A 56 -2.59 -20.37 30.55
CA GLN A 56 -2.86 -21.19 29.35
C GLN A 56 -1.56 -21.92 28.93
N PRO A 57 -1.63 -23.22 28.55
CA PRO A 57 -0.49 -23.88 27.96
C PRO A 57 -0.23 -23.30 26.56
N CYS A 58 0.96 -22.75 26.34
CA CYS A 58 1.41 -22.30 25.02
C CYS A 58 2.61 -23.12 24.57
N PRO A 59 2.43 -24.30 23.96
CA PRO A 59 3.52 -25.11 23.50
C PRO A 59 4.38 -24.37 22.48
N THR A 60 5.66 -24.66 22.46
CA THR A 60 6.67 -23.97 21.61
C THR A 60 6.62 -24.36 20.13
N GLY A 61 5.67 -25.22 19.72
CA GLY A 61 5.66 -25.81 18.37
C GLY A 61 4.72 -25.17 17.34
N ASN A 62 3.51 -24.75 17.74
CA ASN A 62 2.55 -24.22 16.76
C ASN A 62 1.66 -23.13 17.37
N ALA A 63 2.07 -21.87 17.20
CA ALA A 63 1.39 -20.70 17.73
C ALA A 63 -0.05 -20.48 17.21
N LEU A 64 -0.43 -21.16 16.13
CA LEU A 64 -1.76 -21.01 15.52
C LEU A 64 -2.85 -21.84 16.23
N VAL A 65 -2.51 -22.84 17.03
CA VAL A 65 -3.49 -23.78 17.58
C VAL A 65 -3.43 -23.87 19.12
N ASP A 66 -2.29 -23.52 19.73
CA ASP A 66 -1.97 -23.98 21.06
C ASP A 66 -2.00 -22.91 22.16
N CYS A 67 -2.41 -21.68 21.86
CA CYS A 67 -2.31 -20.58 22.79
C CYS A 67 -3.47 -19.60 22.57
N ASN A 68 -4.50 -19.68 23.41
CA ASN A 68 -5.69 -18.86 23.27
C ASN A 68 -5.61 -17.59 24.14
N ILE A 69 -6.02 -16.47 23.56
CA ILE A 69 -6.31 -15.22 24.28
C ILE A 69 -7.82 -15.01 24.35
N SER A 70 -8.27 -14.30 25.37
CA SER A 70 -9.69 -14.04 25.58
C SER A 70 -10.01 -12.55 25.43
N LEU A 71 -11.08 -12.24 24.72
CA LEU A 71 -11.66 -10.91 24.61
C LEU A 71 -13.18 -10.99 24.77
N LEU A 72 -13.73 -10.34 25.78
CA LEU A 72 -15.17 -10.32 26.06
C LEU A 72 -15.83 -11.71 26.16
N GLY A 73 -15.09 -12.70 26.65
CA GLY A 73 -15.55 -14.09 26.76
C GLY A 73 -15.42 -14.94 25.47
N LEU A 74 -14.89 -14.37 24.40
CA LEU A 74 -14.55 -15.11 23.18
C LEU A 74 -13.07 -15.49 23.23
N GLU A 75 -12.79 -16.77 23.03
CA GLU A 75 -11.43 -17.29 22.94
C GLU A 75 -11.01 -17.46 21.50
N PHE A 76 -9.76 -17.08 21.18
CA PHE A 76 -9.19 -17.27 19.85
C PHE A 76 -7.66 -17.41 19.91
N PRO A 77 -7.05 -18.13 18.96
CA PRO A 77 -5.61 -18.36 18.94
C PRO A 77 -4.82 -17.04 18.84
N ALA A 78 -3.81 -16.88 19.70
CA ALA A 78 -2.90 -15.72 19.68
C ALA A 78 -2.22 -15.53 18.32
N GLY A 79 -1.89 -16.63 17.62
CA GLY A 79 -1.30 -16.58 16.29
C GLY A 79 -2.24 -16.05 15.20
N SER A 80 -3.56 -16.08 15.44
CA SER A 80 -4.57 -15.55 14.51
C SER A 80 -4.90 -14.08 14.74
N LEU A 81 -4.40 -13.48 15.83
CA LEU A 81 -4.72 -12.10 16.24
C LEU A 81 -4.52 -11.11 15.11
N PHE A 82 -3.36 -11.14 14.44
CA PHE A 82 -3.05 -10.18 13.38
C PHE A 82 -4.01 -10.29 12.19
N GLY A 83 -4.41 -11.51 11.82
CA GLY A 83 -5.41 -11.76 10.78
C GLY A 83 -6.78 -11.16 11.14
N TYR A 84 -7.24 -11.35 12.38
CA TYR A 84 -8.48 -10.73 12.86
C TYR A 84 -8.40 -9.20 12.88
N LEU A 85 -7.26 -8.64 13.29
CA LEU A 85 -7.05 -7.19 13.28
C LEU A 85 -7.06 -6.61 11.86
N LEU A 86 -6.48 -7.30 10.89
CA LEU A 86 -6.58 -6.91 9.47
C LEU A 86 -8.03 -6.91 9.00
N ALA A 87 -8.79 -7.95 9.32
CA ALA A 87 -10.20 -8.04 8.95
C ALA A 87 -11.04 -6.92 9.58
N VAL A 88 -10.91 -6.68 10.88
CA VAL A 88 -11.61 -5.60 11.61
C VAL A 88 -11.21 -4.24 11.04
N SER A 89 -9.92 -4.01 10.79
CA SER A 89 -9.44 -2.76 10.20
C SER A 89 -10.03 -2.53 8.82
N THR A 90 -10.10 -3.58 7.98
CA THR A 90 -10.69 -3.50 6.64
C THR A 90 -12.18 -3.17 6.70
N LEU A 91 -12.94 -3.81 7.60
CA LEU A 91 -14.35 -3.50 7.80
C LEU A 91 -14.56 -2.04 8.24
N LEU A 92 -13.72 -1.54 9.15
CA LEU A 92 -13.77 -0.14 9.57
C LEU A 92 -13.42 0.81 8.41
N GLN A 93 -12.44 0.46 7.60
CA GLN A 93 -12.03 1.24 6.42
C GLN A 93 -13.15 1.33 5.37
N VAL A 94 -13.93 0.26 5.18
CA VAL A 94 -15.12 0.30 4.29
C VAL A 94 -16.11 1.39 4.69
N LEU A 95 -16.17 1.72 5.97
CA LEU A 95 -17.02 2.80 6.50
C LEU A 95 -16.32 4.17 6.44
N VAL A 96 -15.05 4.22 6.84
CA VAL A 96 -14.31 5.48 7.03
C VAL A 96 -13.82 6.08 5.70
N LEU A 97 -13.32 5.27 4.77
CA LEU A 97 -12.72 5.80 3.54
C LEU A 97 -13.71 6.51 2.61
N PRO A 98 -14.96 6.04 2.40
CA PRO A 98 -15.93 6.79 1.62
C PRO A 98 -16.33 8.13 2.26
N LEU A 99 -16.42 8.16 3.61
CA LEU A 99 -16.66 9.40 4.33
C LEU A 99 -15.50 10.37 4.13
N THR A 100 -14.27 9.86 4.24
CA THR A 100 -13.04 10.62 3.98
C THR A 100 -13.04 11.19 2.56
N GLY A 101 -13.36 10.38 1.55
CA GLY A 101 -13.44 10.79 0.16
C GLY A 101 -14.48 11.89 -0.06
N ALA A 102 -15.70 11.67 0.43
CA ALA A 102 -16.78 12.64 0.30
C ALA A 102 -16.48 13.99 0.97
N ILE A 103 -15.82 13.97 2.13
CA ILE A 103 -15.38 15.19 2.81
C ILE A 103 -14.24 15.86 2.04
N ALA A 104 -13.27 15.08 1.56
CA ALA A 104 -12.10 15.59 0.85
C ALA A 104 -12.49 16.30 -0.47
N ASP A 105 -13.47 15.78 -1.22
CA ASP A 105 -13.92 16.40 -2.48
C ASP A 105 -14.73 17.67 -2.27
N ARG A 106 -15.31 17.85 -1.07
CA ARG A 106 -16.10 19.04 -0.72
C ARG A 106 -15.32 20.11 0.05
N THR A 107 -14.13 19.77 0.56
CA THR A 107 -13.33 20.70 1.36
C THR A 107 -12.30 21.45 0.52
N GLN A 108 -12.09 22.71 0.86
CA GLN A 108 -10.97 23.50 0.34
C GLN A 108 -9.66 23.23 1.09
N HIS A 109 -9.66 22.35 2.09
CA HIS A 109 -8.56 22.14 3.02
C HIS A 109 -7.98 20.72 2.95
N LYS A 110 -7.90 20.10 1.75
CA LYS A 110 -7.33 18.77 1.55
C LYS A 110 -5.97 18.60 2.24
N ARG A 111 -5.11 19.62 2.19
CA ARG A 111 -3.81 19.62 2.86
C ARG A 111 -3.93 19.41 4.38
N ARG A 112 -4.86 20.13 5.05
CA ARG A 112 -5.08 19.96 6.50
C ARG A 112 -5.65 18.60 6.82
N MET A 113 -6.54 18.10 5.98
CA MET A 113 -7.14 16.77 6.13
C MET A 113 -6.11 15.66 5.96
N LEU A 114 -5.21 15.77 4.97
CA LEU A 114 -4.06 14.91 4.82
C LEU A 114 -3.21 14.89 6.10
N GLY A 115 -2.86 16.06 6.62
CA GLY A 115 -2.09 16.19 7.86
C GLY A 115 -2.77 15.57 9.06
N LEU A 116 -4.08 15.79 9.23
CA LEU A 116 -4.84 15.23 10.34
C LEU A 116 -4.74 13.70 10.37
N PHE A 117 -5.07 13.04 9.26
CA PHE A 117 -5.02 11.58 9.18
C PHE A 117 -3.59 11.04 9.26
N ALA A 118 -2.63 11.72 8.63
CA ALA A 118 -1.23 11.33 8.71
C ALA A 118 -0.68 11.40 10.15
N PHE A 119 -0.99 12.46 10.91
CA PHE A 119 -0.55 12.57 12.30
C PHE A 119 -1.27 11.61 13.24
N ILE A 120 -2.56 11.31 13.01
CA ILE A 120 -3.26 10.24 13.73
C ILE A 120 -2.57 8.90 13.48
N GLY A 121 -2.30 8.57 12.21
CA GLY A 121 -1.62 7.32 11.85
C GLY A 121 -0.20 7.24 12.40
N ALA A 122 0.60 8.30 12.23
CA ALA A 122 1.97 8.38 12.73
C ALA A 122 2.04 8.34 14.26
N GLY A 123 1.13 9.06 14.94
CA GLY A 123 1.03 9.04 16.40
C GLY A 123 0.68 7.66 16.92
N ALA A 124 -0.32 6.99 16.35
CA ALA A 124 -0.68 5.62 16.71
C ALA A 124 0.48 4.65 16.46
N THR A 125 1.20 4.80 15.29
CA THR A 125 2.38 4.00 14.98
C THR A 125 3.49 4.18 16.01
N GLY A 126 3.82 5.42 16.36
CA GLY A 126 4.83 5.71 17.40
C GLY A 126 4.42 5.19 18.76
N SER A 127 3.11 5.26 19.10
CA SER A 127 2.55 4.77 20.36
C SER A 127 2.57 3.24 20.47
N LEU A 128 2.73 2.48 19.37
CA LEU A 128 2.99 1.03 19.44
C LEU A 128 4.24 0.71 20.26
N SER A 129 5.17 1.65 20.42
CA SER A 129 6.33 1.52 21.30
C SER A 129 5.96 1.33 22.78
N LEU A 130 4.74 1.66 23.19
CA LEU A 130 4.21 1.47 24.55
C LEU A 130 3.67 0.05 24.77
N VAL A 131 3.49 -0.72 23.69
CA VAL A 131 3.01 -2.10 23.75
C VAL A 131 4.13 -2.97 24.32
N SER A 132 3.87 -3.65 25.44
CA SER A 132 4.84 -4.53 26.11
C SER A 132 4.13 -5.51 27.06
N GLY A 133 4.85 -6.51 27.55
CA GLY A 133 4.30 -7.49 28.50
C GLY A 133 3.10 -8.25 27.91
N THR A 134 1.91 -7.99 28.45
CA THR A 134 0.66 -8.68 28.09
C THR A 134 -0.39 -7.75 27.46
N ASN A 135 -0.05 -6.49 27.21
CA ASN A 135 -1.04 -5.48 26.79
C ASN A 135 -1.33 -5.49 25.26
N TRP A 136 -1.54 -6.66 24.67
CA TRP A 136 -1.84 -6.85 23.26
C TRP A 136 -3.06 -6.05 22.79
N LEU A 137 -4.04 -5.79 23.67
CA LEU A 137 -5.25 -5.01 23.34
C LEU A 137 -4.90 -3.56 22.98
N LEU A 138 -3.94 -2.94 23.69
CA LEU A 138 -3.42 -1.62 23.30
C LEU A 138 -2.81 -1.66 21.90
N GLY A 139 -2.02 -2.70 21.62
CA GLY A 139 -1.44 -2.91 20.28
C GLY A 139 -2.50 -3.07 19.20
N ALA A 140 -3.58 -3.80 19.49
CA ALA A 140 -4.70 -4.00 18.59
C ALA A 140 -5.42 -2.68 18.27
N VAL A 141 -5.74 -1.87 19.26
CA VAL A 141 -6.39 -0.57 19.07
C VAL A 141 -5.49 0.38 18.30
N LEU A 142 -4.21 0.47 18.65
CA LEU A 142 -3.24 1.33 17.96
C LEU A 142 -3.04 0.91 16.51
N PHE A 143 -3.00 -0.40 16.22
CA PHE A 143 -2.95 -0.91 14.86
C PHE A 143 -4.16 -0.49 14.03
N ILE A 144 -5.38 -0.64 14.55
CA ILE A 144 -6.61 -0.24 13.87
C ILE A 144 -6.60 1.27 13.59
N VAL A 145 -6.19 2.09 14.55
CA VAL A 145 -6.10 3.54 14.38
C VAL A 145 -5.02 3.92 13.36
N ALA A 146 -3.83 3.29 13.44
CA ALA A 146 -2.72 3.56 12.53
C ALA A 146 -3.07 3.22 11.08
N THR A 147 -3.64 2.03 10.84
CA THR A 147 -4.04 1.60 9.48
C THR A 147 -5.17 2.45 8.92
N THR A 148 -6.16 2.79 9.75
CA THR A 148 -7.28 3.65 9.31
C THR A 148 -6.78 5.06 8.97
N GLY A 149 -5.91 5.63 9.80
CA GLY A 149 -5.25 6.92 9.54
C GLY A 149 -4.41 6.88 8.26
N TYR A 150 -3.65 5.79 8.06
CA TYR A 150 -2.85 5.60 6.85
C TYR A 150 -3.73 5.64 5.60
N TYR A 151 -4.73 4.78 5.48
CA TYR A 151 -5.55 4.70 4.27
C TYR A 151 -6.43 5.92 4.06
N ALA A 152 -6.96 6.54 5.13
CA ALA A 152 -7.66 7.80 5.04
C ALA A 152 -6.76 8.91 4.48
N SER A 153 -5.50 8.98 4.91
CA SER A 153 -4.52 9.92 4.40
C SER A 153 -4.15 9.65 2.92
N VAL A 154 -4.04 8.37 2.53
CA VAL A 154 -3.74 7.95 1.15
C VAL A 154 -4.85 8.35 0.19
N VAL A 155 -6.13 8.18 0.57
CA VAL A 155 -7.28 8.64 -0.23
C VAL A 155 -7.20 10.14 -0.52
N VAL A 156 -6.93 10.94 0.50
CA VAL A 156 -6.75 12.39 0.33
C VAL A 156 -5.53 12.69 -0.53
N TYR A 157 -4.41 12.03 -0.28
CA TYR A 157 -3.17 12.19 -1.01
C TYR A 157 -3.33 11.89 -2.51
N TYR A 158 -3.99 10.78 -2.87
CA TYR A 158 -4.24 10.42 -4.26
C TYR A 158 -5.16 11.41 -4.96
N SER A 159 -6.16 11.93 -4.26
CA SER A 159 -7.09 12.91 -4.82
C SER A 159 -6.46 14.25 -5.18
N VAL A 160 -5.28 14.56 -4.66
CA VAL A 160 -4.53 15.78 -4.98
C VAL A 160 -3.79 15.66 -6.32
N LEU A 161 -3.44 14.45 -6.77
CA LEU A 161 -2.68 14.23 -8.02
C LEU A 161 -3.26 14.97 -9.25
N PRO A 162 -4.58 14.88 -9.54
CA PRO A 162 -5.17 15.60 -10.66
C PRO A 162 -5.18 17.13 -10.51
N GLU A 163 -5.05 17.64 -9.30
CA GLU A 163 -5.05 19.08 -9.03
C GLU A 163 -3.69 19.74 -9.26
N ILE A 164 -2.60 18.96 -9.08
CA ILE A 164 -1.22 19.45 -9.18
C ILE A 164 -0.51 19.06 -10.47
N ALA A 165 -1.13 18.19 -11.29
CA ALA A 165 -0.52 17.68 -12.51
C ALA A 165 -1.49 17.73 -13.70
N THR A 166 -0.98 18.19 -14.85
CA THR A 166 -1.68 18.07 -16.12
C THR A 166 -1.80 16.59 -16.53
N ALA A 167 -2.65 16.29 -17.51
CA ALA A 167 -2.83 14.91 -17.99
C ALA A 167 -1.49 14.27 -18.39
N ASP A 168 -0.60 15.02 -19.06
CA ASP A 168 0.71 14.55 -19.52
C ASP A 168 1.74 14.38 -18.39
N GLU A 169 1.56 15.09 -17.27
CA GLU A 169 2.48 15.04 -16.14
C GLU A 169 2.16 13.93 -15.13
N ARG A 170 0.90 13.45 -15.09
CA ARG A 170 0.41 12.53 -14.04
C ARG A 170 1.21 11.23 -13.96
N ASP A 171 1.54 10.61 -15.10
CA ASP A 171 2.29 9.36 -15.14
C ASP A 171 3.69 9.53 -14.53
N GLY A 172 4.39 10.60 -14.95
CA GLY A 172 5.71 10.91 -14.43
C GLY A 172 5.72 11.32 -12.96
N LEU A 173 4.69 12.07 -12.51
CA LEU A 173 4.57 12.48 -11.11
C LEU A 173 4.22 11.30 -10.21
N SER A 174 3.24 10.49 -10.60
CA SER A 174 2.87 9.28 -9.86
C SER A 174 4.04 8.32 -9.71
N SER A 175 4.79 8.09 -10.80
CA SER A 175 5.99 7.25 -10.78
C SER A 175 7.08 7.79 -9.87
N ARG A 176 7.29 9.11 -9.83
CA ARG A 176 8.24 9.73 -8.88
C ARG A 176 7.77 9.60 -7.44
N GLY A 177 6.46 9.76 -7.16
CA GLY A 177 5.91 9.57 -5.82
C GLY A 177 6.21 8.16 -5.32
N TRP A 178 5.84 7.13 -6.09
CA TRP A 178 6.12 5.74 -5.74
C TRP A 178 7.63 5.44 -5.60
N ALA A 179 8.47 6.00 -6.47
CA ALA A 179 9.93 5.88 -6.33
C ALA A 179 10.40 6.45 -4.99
N PHE A 180 9.94 7.65 -4.60
CA PHE A 180 10.26 8.22 -3.29
C PHE A 180 9.78 7.32 -2.15
N GLY A 181 8.60 6.72 -2.28
CA GLY A 181 8.07 5.77 -1.30
C GLY A 181 8.97 4.54 -1.14
N TYR A 182 9.36 3.89 -2.23
CA TYR A 182 10.25 2.72 -2.18
C TYR A 182 11.61 3.07 -1.59
N LEU A 183 12.18 4.21 -1.95
CA LEU A 183 13.47 4.64 -1.41
C LEU A 183 13.36 4.99 0.08
N GLY A 184 12.35 5.77 0.49
CA GLY A 184 12.12 6.13 1.88
C GLY A 184 11.82 4.93 2.76
N GLY A 185 10.92 4.05 2.29
CA GLY A 185 10.59 2.80 2.97
C GLY A 185 11.79 1.84 3.07
N GLY A 186 12.57 1.72 1.99
CA GLY A 186 13.77 0.90 1.95
C GLY A 186 14.85 1.37 2.92
N ILE A 187 15.12 2.68 2.97
CA ILE A 187 16.09 3.28 3.92
C ILE A 187 15.60 3.11 5.36
N ALA A 188 14.33 3.41 5.63
CA ALA A 188 13.76 3.24 6.96
C ALA A 188 13.82 1.77 7.41
N LEU A 189 13.48 0.82 6.53
CA LEU A 189 13.58 -0.61 6.82
C LEU A 189 15.03 -1.03 7.10
N ALA A 190 16.00 -0.57 6.31
CA ALA A 190 17.41 -0.87 6.52
C ALA A 190 17.90 -0.37 7.90
N LEU A 191 17.50 0.85 8.31
CA LEU A 191 17.83 1.40 9.63
C LEU A 191 17.16 0.60 10.76
N HIS A 192 15.90 0.19 10.60
CA HIS A 192 15.20 -0.63 11.58
C HIS A 192 15.79 -2.03 11.70
N LEU A 193 16.15 -2.66 10.58
CA LEU A 193 16.85 -3.94 10.59
C LEU A 193 18.24 -3.83 11.24
N ALA A 194 19.00 -2.77 10.94
CA ALA A 194 20.28 -2.52 11.60
C ALA A 194 20.11 -2.35 13.12
N THR A 195 19.06 -1.65 13.56
CA THR A 195 18.74 -1.51 15.00
C THR A 195 18.37 -2.85 15.63
N PHE A 196 17.55 -3.65 14.95
CA PHE A 196 17.11 -4.95 15.45
C PHE A 196 18.23 -5.98 15.50
N LEU A 197 19.05 -6.08 14.44
CA LEU A 197 20.16 -7.00 14.36
C LEU A 197 21.35 -6.57 15.26
N GLY A 198 21.55 -5.27 15.43
CA GLY A 198 22.57 -4.70 16.31
C GLY A 198 22.14 -4.51 17.77
N ARG A 199 20.97 -5.04 18.16
CA ARG A 199 20.37 -4.82 19.49
C ARG A 199 21.31 -5.18 20.65
N ASP A 200 22.07 -6.24 20.52
CA ASP A 200 22.97 -6.69 21.59
C ASP A 200 24.10 -5.67 21.82
N ALA A 201 24.65 -5.09 20.76
CA ALA A 201 25.64 -4.02 20.83
C ALA A 201 25.05 -2.71 21.40
N LEU A 202 23.74 -2.49 21.24
CA LEU A 202 23.01 -1.35 21.77
C LEU A 202 22.49 -1.58 23.19
N GLY A 203 22.70 -2.76 23.78
CA GLY A 203 22.18 -3.15 25.10
C GLY A 203 20.65 -3.25 25.16
N LEU A 204 19.99 -3.52 24.01
CA LEU A 204 18.56 -3.62 23.92
C LEU A 204 18.10 -5.09 23.91
N SER A 205 17.01 -5.37 24.62
CA SER A 205 16.29 -6.62 24.43
C SER A 205 15.59 -6.63 23.06
N GLU A 206 15.22 -7.80 22.55
CA GLU A 206 14.50 -7.95 21.29
C GLU A 206 13.21 -7.10 21.28
N SER A 207 12.40 -7.19 22.34
CA SER A 207 11.20 -6.37 22.50
C SER A 207 11.50 -4.88 22.50
N ALA A 208 12.57 -4.44 23.19
CA ALA A 208 12.96 -3.03 23.22
C ALA A 208 13.39 -2.53 21.82
N ALA A 209 14.15 -3.33 21.08
CA ALA A 209 14.57 -2.97 19.72
C ALA A 209 13.37 -2.80 18.78
N VAL A 210 12.38 -3.69 18.81
CA VAL A 210 11.16 -3.56 18.01
C VAL A 210 10.37 -2.30 18.40
N ARG A 211 10.27 -2.01 19.71
CA ARG A 211 9.60 -0.80 20.19
C ARG A 211 10.29 0.49 19.75
N VAL A 212 11.62 0.49 19.67
CA VAL A 212 12.39 1.60 19.08
C VAL A 212 12.06 1.75 17.60
N CYS A 213 11.94 0.65 16.84
CA CYS A 213 11.51 0.70 15.44
C CYS A 213 10.10 1.31 15.28
N PHE A 214 9.16 0.99 16.16
CA PHE A 214 7.81 1.59 16.13
C PHE A 214 7.85 3.10 16.39
N LEU A 215 8.58 3.51 17.42
CA LEU A 215 8.71 4.93 17.77
C LEU A 215 9.34 5.72 16.63
N THR A 216 10.47 5.23 16.10
CA THR A 216 11.20 5.91 15.03
C THR A 216 10.42 5.92 13.72
N ALA A 217 9.61 4.89 13.42
CA ALA A 217 8.70 4.89 12.28
C ALA A 217 7.62 5.96 12.39
N GLY A 218 6.98 6.10 13.56
CA GLY A 218 6.00 7.15 13.81
C GLY A 218 6.61 8.55 13.68
N LEU A 219 7.80 8.76 14.26
CA LEU A 219 8.52 10.03 14.14
C LEU A 219 8.95 10.33 12.70
N TRP A 220 9.44 9.33 11.95
CA TRP A 220 9.76 9.45 10.53
C TRP A 220 8.54 9.90 9.72
N TRP A 221 7.43 9.20 9.87
CA TRP A 221 6.21 9.55 9.15
C TRP A 221 5.74 10.96 9.51
N ALA A 222 5.66 11.31 10.78
CA ALA A 222 5.26 12.64 11.23
C ALA A 222 6.20 13.74 10.70
N ALA A 223 7.52 13.56 10.84
CA ALA A 223 8.52 14.56 10.46
C ALA A 223 8.50 14.85 8.95
N PHE A 224 8.51 13.82 8.12
CA PHE A 224 8.49 14.02 6.67
C PHE A 224 7.14 14.47 6.13
N THR A 225 6.02 14.22 6.85
CA THR A 225 4.70 14.79 6.52
C THR A 225 4.68 16.32 6.64
N LEU A 226 5.54 16.91 7.46
CA LEU A 226 5.63 18.38 7.55
C LEU A 226 6.04 19.03 6.23
N ILE A 227 6.77 18.33 5.34
CA ILE A 227 7.21 18.86 4.04
C ILE A 227 6.01 19.16 3.14
N PRO A 228 5.12 18.21 2.80
CA PRO A 228 3.93 18.52 2.02
C PRO A 228 3.01 19.52 2.73
N LEU A 229 2.87 19.45 4.05
CA LEU A 229 2.03 20.38 4.81
C LEU A 229 2.52 21.81 4.78
N SER A 230 3.84 22.03 4.75
CA SER A 230 4.42 23.39 4.72
C SER A 230 4.52 23.97 3.31
N ARG A 231 4.68 23.12 2.29
CA ARG A 231 5.03 23.56 0.94
C ARG A 231 3.90 23.47 -0.09
N MET A 232 2.93 22.55 0.07
CA MET A 232 1.78 22.45 -0.82
C MET A 232 0.77 23.55 -0.54
N ARG A 233 0.14 24.06 -1.60
CA ARG A 233 -1.00 24.98 -1.49
C ARG A 233 -2.30 24.20 -1.23
N ASN A 234 -3.32 24.90 -0.74
CA ASN A 234 -4.68 24.41 -0.80
C ASN A 234 -5.25 24.72 -2.18
N TYR A 235 -5.63 23.70 -2.92
CA TYR A 235 -6.25 23.87 -4.22
C TYR A 235 -7.74 24.13 -4.04
N GLN A 236 -8.24 25.19 -4.67
CA GLN A 236 -9.64 25.57 -4.64
C GLN A 236 -10.36 24.97 -5.85
N ARG A 237 -10.89 23.79 -5.74
CA ARG A 237 -12.00 23.32 -6.58
C ARG A 237 -13.22 23.13 -5.71
N ALA A 238 -13.83 24.24 -5.29
CA ALA A 238 -15.08 24.18 -4.56
C ALA A 238 -16.26 24.20 -5.55
N GLN A 239 -16.92 23.09 -5.71
CA GLN A 239 -18.33 23.06 -6.07
C GLN A 239 -19.10 22.61 -4.82
N GLY A 240 -19.71 23.56 -4.13
CA GLY A 240 -20.64 23.30 -3.03
C GLY A 240 -20.12 23.67 -1.65
N THR A 241 -20.69 24.72 -1.09
CA THR A 241 -20.52 25.17 0.31
C THR A 241 -21.57 24.53 1.21
N GLU A 242 -21.52 23.22 1.40
CA GLU A 242 -22.27 22.62 2.51
C GLU A 242 -21.39 22.59 3.77
N ARG A 243 -21.83 23.22 4.83
CA ARG A 243 -21.16 23.30 6.14
C ARG A 243 -21.94 22.50 7.18
N GLY A 244 -21.25 21.69 8.00
CA GLY A 244 -21.82 21.15 9.23
C GLY A 244 -22.05 19.63 9.24
N LEU A 245 -22.78 19.16 10.26
CA LEU A 245 -23.13 17.74 10.51
C LEU A 245 -23.86 17.03 9.34
N SER A 246 -24.42 17.78 8.39
CA SER A 246 -25.00 17.28 7.13
C SER A 246 -23.96 16.52 6.28
N VAL A 247 -22.67 16.78 6.46
CA VAL A 247 -21.58 16.11 5.74
C VAL A 247 -21.42 14.65 6.21
N LEU A 248 -21.60 14.36 7.49
CA LEU A 248 -21.48 12.99 8.02
C LEU A 248 -22.67 12.09 7.61
N THR A 249 -23.89 12.60 7.76
CA THR A 249 -25.10 11.87 7.30
C THR A 249 -25.19 11.82 5.78
N GLY A 250 -24.64 12.82 5.08
CA GLY A 250 -24.45 12.86 3.65
C GLY A 250 -23.48 11.79 3.14
N GLY A 251 -22.44 11.40 3.91
CA GLY A 251 -21.41 10.49 3.48
C GLY A 251 -21.90 9.08 3.11
N PHE A 252 -22.80 8.48 3.90
CA PHE A 252 -23.40 7.17 3.56
C PHE A 252 -24.38 7.24 2.38
N ARG A 253 -25.19 8.31 2.31
CA ARG A 253 -26.03 8.57 1.16
C ARG A 253 -25.17 8.82 -0.08
N GLN A 254 -24.02 9.47 0.10
CA GLN A 254 -23.05 9.73 -0.95
C GLN A 254 -22.40 8.44 -1.46
N LEU A 255 -22.02 7.50 -0.59
CA LEU A 255 -21.44 6.22 -1.01
C LEU A 255 -22.40 5.46 -1.93
N SER A 256 -23.70 5.38 -1.56
CA SER A 256 -24.71 4.76 -2.41
C SER A 256 -24.90 5.55 -3.72
N HIS A 257 -24.76 6.87 -3.65
CA HIS A 257 -24.83 7.76 -4.80
C HIS A 257 -23.59 7.59 -5.69
N THR A 258 -22.38 7.48 -5.11
CA THR A 258 -21.13 7.27 -5.83
C THR A 258 -21.12 5.92 -6.54
N ILE A 259 -21.56 4.84 -5.88
CA ILE A 259 -21.70 3.52 -6.52
C ILE A 259 -22.73 3.57 -7.66
N ARG A 260 -23.85 4.27 -7.48
CA ARG A 260 -24.86 4.44 -8.53
C ARG A 260 -24.34 5.32 -9.67
N ASP A 261 -23.63 6.38 -9.36
CA ASP A 261 -23.04 7.32 -10.31
C ASP A 261 -21.86 6.69 -11.06
N ALA A 262 -21.04 5.86 -10.38
CA ALA A 262 -19.97 5.10 -10.99
C ALA A 262 -20.48 4.17 -12.10
N ARG A 263 -21.72 3.68 -12.01
CA ARG A 263 -22.38 2.92 -13.10
C ARG A 263 -22.55 3.73 -14.39
N ARG A 264 -22.48 5.06 -14.33
CA ARG A 264 -22.47 5.94 -15.51
C ARG A 264 -21.12 5.95 -16.22
N TYR A 265 -20.05 5.46 -15.53
CA TYR A 265 -18.70 5.38 -16.05
C TYR A 265 -18.22 3.92 -16.13
N PRO A 266 -18.88 3.07 -16.95
CA PRO A 266 -18.62 1.62 -16.97
C PRO A 266 -17.18 1.30 -17.39
N LEU A 267 -16.56 2.15 -18.19
CA LEU A 267 -15.17 1.96 -18.63
C LEU A 267 -14.17 2.21 -17.49
N THR A 268 -14.42 3.19 -16.64
CA THR A 268 -13.64 3.44 -15.42
C THR A 268 -13.76 2.29 -14.44
N LEU A 269 -15.00 1.77 -14.25
CA LEU A 269 -15.22 0.57 -13.44
C LEU A 269 -14.58 -0.68 -14.06
N GLY A 270 -14.58 -0.81 -15.38
CA GLY A 270 -13.90 -1.90 -16.08
C GLY A 270 -12.39 -1.88 -15.86
N PHE A 271 -11.79 -0.70 -15.89
CA PHE A 271 -10.37 -0.54 -15.53
C PHE A 271 -10.13 -0.86 -14.04
N LEU A 272 -10.99 -0.37 -13.15
CA LEU A 272 -10.88 -0.66 -11.71
C LEU A 272 -10.96 -2.17 -11.46
N ALA A 273 -11.91 -2.88 -12.07
CA ALA A 273 -12.03 -4.33 -11.95
C ALA A 273 -10.76 -5.06 -12.46
N ALA A 274 -10.20 -4.63 -13.60
CA ALA A 274 -8.93 -5.16 -14.11
C ALA A 274 -7.80 -4.92 -13.12
N TYR A 275 -7.72 -3.69 -12.58
CA TYR A 275 -6.73 -3.31 -11.56
C TYR A 275 -6.82 -4.21 -10.32
N LEU A 276 -8.00 -4.37 -9.75
CA LEU A 276 -8.19 -5.16 -8.53
C LEU A 276 -7.70 -6.59 -8.68
N ILE A 277 -7.88 -7.19 -9.86
CA ILE A 277 -7.44 -8.56 -10.14
C ILE A 277 -5.90 -8.65 -10.17
N TYR A 278 -5.24 -7.81 -10.97
CA TYR A 278 -3.77 -7.92 -11.01
C TYR A 278 -3.08 -7.33 -9.78
N ALA A 279 -3.70 -6.37 -9.09
CA ALA A 279 -3.20 -5.85 -7.81
C ALA A 279 -3.22 -6.92 -6.72
N ASP A 280 -4.25 -7.77 -6.66
CA ASP A 280 -4.29 -8.92 -5.78
C ASP A 280 -3.16 -9.93 -6.10
N GLY A 281 -2.90 -10.19 -7.38
CA GLY A 281 -1.74 -10.98 -7.82
C GLY A 281 -0.41 -10.37 -7.33
N ILE A 282 -0.21 -9.04 -7.48
CA ILE A 282 0.98 -8.32 -7.03
C ILE A 282 1.14 -8.42 -5.50
N SER A 283 0.07 -8.11 -4.76
CA SER A 283 0.07 -8.15 -3.29
C SER A 283 0.32 -9.57 -2.77
N THR A 284 -0.22 -10.58 -3.46
CA THR A 284 0.01 -11.99 -3.13
C THR A 284 1.47 -12.37 -3.32
N VAL A 285 2.06 -12.10 -4.49
CA VAL A 285 3.50 -12.37 -4.70
C VAL A 285 4.35 -11.72 -3.61
N ALA A 286 4.07 -10.46 -3.27
CA ALA A 286 4.83 -9.74 -2.23
C ALA A 286 4.66 -10.38 -0.84
N SER A 287 3.46 -10.87 -0.50
CA SER A 287 3.16 -11.45 0.82
C SER A 287 3.66 -12.88 0.98
N VAL A 288 3.61 -13.69 -0.10
CA VAL A 288 4.01 -15.11 -0.03
C VAL A 288 5.47 -15.38 -0.39
N ALA A 289 6.20 -14.39 -0.94
CA ALA A 289 7.58 -14.57 -1.37
C ALA A 289 8.50 -15.07 -0.24
N GLY A 290 8.32 -14.54 0.98
CA GLY A 290 9.05 -14.99 2.17
C GLY A 290 8.75 -16.46 2.50
N GLN A 291 7.48 -16.85 2.55
CA GLN A 291 7.05 -18.22 2.82
C GLN A 291 7.54 -19.18 1.72
N TYR A 292 7.47 -18.78 0.47
CA TYR A 292 7.99 -19.56 -0.64
C TYR A 292 9.51 -19.78 -0.53
N GLY A 293 10.25 -18.73 -0.20
CA GLY A 293 11.71 -18.80 0.00
C GLY A 293 12.11 -19.69 1.18
N ASP A 294 11.37 -19.63 2.29
CA ASP A 294 11.65 -20.43 3.49
C ASP A 294 11.23 -21.90 3.29
N LEU A 295 9.95 -22.14 3.03
CA LEU A 295 9.38 -23.49 3.08
C LEU A 295 9.63 -24.31 1.81
N GLU A 296 9.66 -23.69 0.63
CA GLU A 296 9.87 -24.40 -0.64
C GLU A 296 11.33 -24.44 -1.06
N LEU A 297 12.07 -23.33 -0.83
CA LEU A 297 13.46 -23.21 -1.27
C LEU A 297 14.48 -23.46 -0.15
N GLY A 298 14.06 -23.49 1.12
CA GLY A 298 14.94 -23.72 2.27
C GLY A 298 15.98 -22.60 2.48
N LEU A 299 15.63 -21.36 2.14
CA LEU A 299 16.54 -20.23 2.24
C LEU A 299 16.61 -19.71 3.67
N ALA A 300 17.81 -19.29 4.10
CA ALA A 300 18.02 -18.70 5.41
C ALA A 300 17.25 -17.37 5.55
N THR A 301 16.79 -17.07 6.78
CA THR A 301 16.06 -15.82 7.10
C THR A 301 16.84 -14.56 6.66
N SER A 302 18.16 -14.58 6.75
CA SER A 302 19.01 -13.47 6.29
C SER A 302 18.89 -13.21 4.78
N ALA A 303 18.75 -14.27 3.98
CA ALA A 303 18.52 -14.14 2.54
C ALA A 303 17.14 -13.55 2.25
N LEU A 304 16.12 -13.95 3.00
CA LEU A 304 14.74 -13.41 2.85
C LEU A 304 14.70 -11.91 3.20
N ILE A 305 15.35 -11.50 4.28
CA ILE A 305 15.47 -10.09 4.67
C ILE A 305 16.19 -9.29 3.57
N SER A 306 17.30 -9.81 3.06
CA SER A 306 18.06 -9.18 1.97
C SER A 306 17.20 -9.03 0.71
N THR A 307 16.34 -10.02 0.43
CA THR A 307 15.40 -9.99 -0.70
C THR A 307 14.42 -8.81 -0.58
N ILE A 308 13.85 -8.56 0.60
CA ILE A 308 12.92 -7.43 0.81
C ILE A 308 13.64 -6.10 0.51
N LEU A 309 14.87 -5.94 0.98
CA LEU A 309 15.66 -4.73 0.71
C LEU A 309 15.98 -4.59 -0.77
N ILE A 310 16.40 -5.67 -1.46
CA ILE A 310 16.64 -5.67 -2.90
C ILE A 310 15.39 -5.19 -3.65
N VAL A 311 14.22 -5.76 -3.34
CA VAL A 311 12.96 -5.38 -3.97
C VAL A 311 12.68 -3.88 -3.80
N GLN A 312 12.87 -3.33 -2.61
CA GLN A 312 12.61 -1.92 -2.32
C GLN A 312 13.52 -0.99 -3.14
N PHE A 313 14.83 -1.24 -3.13
CA PHE A 313 15.76 -0.39 -3.87
C PHE A 313 15.64 -0.55 -5.39
N VAL A 314 15.37 -1.75 -5.88
CA VAL A 314 15.13 -1.98 -7.32
C VAL A 314 13.79 -1.37 -7.75
N ALA A 315 12.75 -1.43 -6.92
CA ALA A 315 11.45 -0.83 -7.22
C ALA A 315 11.52 0.71 -7.34
N PHE A 316 12.44 1.36 -6.63
CA PHE A 316 12.75 2.77 -6.87
C PHE A 316 13.13 3.05 -8.34
N PHE A 317 14.08 2.29 -8.87
CA PHE A 317 14.48 2.42 -10.27
C PHE A 317 13.38 1.95 -11.21
N GLY A 318 12.68 0.86 -10.89
CA GLY A 318 11.55 0.34 -11.64
C GLY A 318 10.46 1.40 -11.83
N ALA A 319 10.07 2.11 -10.79
CA ALA A 319 9.09 3.18 -10.88
C ALA A 319 9.53 4.32 -11.82
N LEU A 320 10.78 4.77 -11.73
CA LEU A 320 11.32 5.83 -12.58
C LEU A 320 11.35 5.41 -14.06
N VAL A 321 11.81 4.17 -14.34
CA VAL A 321 11.85 3.62 -15.70
C VAL A 321 10.45 3.55 -16.30
N HIS A 322 9.47 3.04 -15.55
CA HIS A 322 8.09 2.96 -16.02
C HIS A 322 7.48 4.34 -16.29
N GLY A 323 7.77 5.34 -15.45
CA GLY A 323 7.34 6.71 -15.70
C GLY A 323 7.97 7.30 -16.96
N TRP A 324 9.21 6.93 -17.28
CA TRP A 324 9.86 7.33 -18.53
C TRP A 324 9.27 6.62 -19.75
N VAL A 325 9.02 5.31 -19.67
CA VAL A 325 8.39 4.50 -20.72
C VAL A 325 6.97 4.98 -20.99
N ALA A 326 6.18 5.27 -19.94
CA ALA A 326 4.81 5.72 -20.07
C ALA A 326 4.69 7.06 -20.81
N ARG A 327 5.65 7.97 -20.64
CA ARG A 327 5.69 9.22 -21.42
C ARG A 327 5.89 9.00 -22.93
N ARG A 328 6.47 7.87 -23.34
CA ARG A 328 6.71 7.56 -24.77
C ARG A 328 5.62 6.68 -25.37
N PHE A 329 5.11 5.73 -24.63
CA PHE A 329 4.23 4.66 -25.13
C PHE A 329 2.82 4.71 -24.53
N GLY A 330 2.58 5.59 -23.54
CA GLY A 330 1.35 5.70 -22.79
C GLY A 330 1.28 4.74 -21.59
N ALA A 331 0.50 5.12 -20.58
CA ALA A 331 0.35 4.35 -19.34
C ALA A 331 -0.25 2.96 -19.59
N LYS A 332 -1.29 2.85 -20.42
CA LYS A 332 -1.95 1.57 -20.72
C LYS A 332 -0.97 0.53 -21.25
N ARG A 333 -0.19 0.87 -22.28
CA ARG A 333 0.76 -0.06 -22.92
C ARG A 333 1.88 -0.43 -21.96
N THR A 334 2.32 0.52 -21.14
CA THR A 334 3.37 0.28 -20.15
C THR A 334 2.87 -0.64 -19.04
N ILE A 335 1.63 -0.48 -18.53
CA ILE A 335 1.00 -1.42 -17.59
C ILE A 335 0.91 -2.81 -18.21
N MET A 336 0.46 -2.93 -19.45
CA MET A 336 0.39 -4.23 -20.14
C MET A 336 1.77 -4.90 -20.27
N GLY A 337 2.81 -4.13 -20.62
CA GLY A 337 4.19 -4.62 -20.62
C GLY A 337 4.67 -5.08 -19.23
N SER A 338 4.32 -4.34 -18.19
CA SER A 338 4.59 -4.73 -16.79
C SER A 338 3.90 -6.04 -16.41
N LEU A 339 2.63 -6.24 -16.81
CA LEU A 339 1.90 -7.48 -16.51
C LEU A 339 2.55 -8.69 -17.22
N LEU A 340 3.06 -8.52 -18.44
CA LEU A 340 3.89 -9.55 -19.09
C LEU A 340 5.20 -9.79 -18.33
N GLY A 341 5.83 -8.72 -17.84
CA GLY A 341 6.99 -8.83 -16.95
C GLY A 341 6.67 -9.62 -15.67
N TRP A 342 5.52 -9.37 -15.03
CA TRP A 342 5.04 -10.14 -13.88
C TRP A 342 4.86 -11.61 -14.20
N ILE A 343 4.26 -11.95 -15.34
CA ILE A 343 4.13 -13.35 -15.80
C ILE A 343 5.52 -14.00 -15.90
N GLY A 344 6.49 -13.31 -16.53
CA GLY A 344 7.85 -13.81 -16.68
C GLY A 344 8.55 -14.02 -15.33
N VAL A 345 8.41 -13.08 -14.40
CA VAL A 345 9.02 -13.15 -13.06
C VAL A 345 8.43 -14.29 -12.24
N VAL A 346 7.10 -14.44 -12.24
CA VAL A 346 6.42 -15.53 -11.51
C VAL A 346 6.74 -16.89 -12.14
N ALA A 347 6.80 -16.97 -13.48
CA ALA A 347 7.24 -18.17 -14.15
C ALA A 347 8.71 -18.52 -13.82
N ALA A 348 9.60 -17.51 -13.77
CA ALA A 348 11.00 -17.73 -13.37
C ALA A 348 11.12 -18.23 -11.92
N ALA A 349 10.27 -17.76 -11.01
CA ALA A 349 10.25 -18.21 -9.61
C ALA A 349 10.01 -19.72 -9.48
N TYR A 350 9.24 -20.33 -10.40
CA TYR A 350 9.02 -21.79 -10.44
C TYR A 350 10.30 -22.60 -10.63
N PHE A 351 11.25 -22.07 -11.43
CA PHE A 351 12.48 -22.75 -11.79
C PHE A 351 13.63 -22.52 -10.81
N VAL A 352 13.44 -21.68 -9.79
CA VAL A 352 14.47 -21.45 -8.75
C VAL A 352 14.77 -22.75 -8.04
N GLN A 353 16.07 -23.09 -7.97
CA GLN A 353 16.55 -24.30 -7.29
C GLN A 353 16.52 -24.11 -5.77
N ALA A 354 16.17 -25.15 -5.03
CA ALA A 354 16.23 -25.14 -3.57
C ALA A 354 17.66 -24.83 -3.10
N GLY A 355 17.79 -23.90 -2.14
CA GLY A 355 19.08 -23.44 -1.61
C GLY A 355 19.81 -22.39 -2.45
N ASP A 356 19.36 -22.10 -3.69
CA ASP A 356 20.04 -21.12 -4.55
C ASP A 356 19.56 -19.69 -4.28
N GLN A 357 20.29 -19.00 -3.39
CA GLN A 357 20.04 -17.61 -3.03
C GLN A 357 20.20 -16.64 -4.21
N LEU A 358 21.16 -16.90 -5.12
CA LEU A 358 21.44 -15.99 -6.23
C LEU A 358 20.28 -15.97 -7.23
N GLN A 359 19.72 -17.15 -7.57
CA GLN A 359 18.55 -17.24 -8.42
C GLN A 359 17.34 -16.54 -7.78
N PHE A 360 17.17 -16.69 -6.45
CA PHE A 360 16.08 -16.03 -5.73
C PHE A 360 16.25 -14.49 -5.73
N TYR A 361 17.48 -13.98 -5.57
CA TYR A 361 17.79 -12.56 -5.69
C TYR A 361 17.53 -12.03 -7.12
N ALA A 362 17.84 -12.82 -8.15
CA ALA A 362 17.52 -12.45 -9.53
C ALA A 362 16.00 -12.28 -9.74
N VAL A 363 15.19 -13.18 -9.18
CA VAL A 363 13.72 -13.06 -9.17
C VAL A 363 13.28 -11.80 -8.40
N ALA A 364 13.91 -11.51 -7.25
CA ALA A 364 13.62 -10.30 -6.47
C ALA A 364 13.90 -9.01 -7.24
N VAL A 365 15.00 -8.98 -8.01
CA VAL A 365 15.28 -7.87 -8.94
C VAL A 365 14.18 -7.75 -9.99
N GLY A 366 13.75 -8.85 -10.58
CA GLY A 366 12.63 -8.87 -11.52
C GLY A 366 11.34 -8.32 -10.88
N ILE A 367 10.98 -8.78 -9.67
CA ILE A 367 9.84 -8.28 -8.88
C ILE A 367 9.96 -6.76 -8.69
N GLY A 368 11.11 -6.28 -8.18
CA GLY A 368 11.30 -4.85 -7.93
C GLY A 368 11.12 -4.00 -9.19
N LEU A 369 11.66 -4.44 -10.33
CA LEU A 369 11.53 -3.71 -11.59
C LEU A 369 10.07 -3.51 -12.00
N VAL A 370 9.24 -4.54 -11.92
CA VAL A 370 7.83 -4.45 -12.36
C VAL A 370 6.90 -3.87 -11.30
N LEU A 371 7.17 -4.13 -10.01
CA LEU A 371 6.35 -3.68 -8.88
C LEU A 371 6.20 -2.16 -8.85
N GLY A 372 7.33 -1.44 -8.90
CA GLY A 372 7.34 0.02 -8.76
C GLY A 372 6.52 0.73 -9.82
N GLY A 373 6.59 0.25 -11.05
CA GLY A 373 5.92 0.88 -12.17
C GLY A 373 4.44 0.53 -12.31
N THR A 374 4.08 -0.72 -12.04
CA THR A 374 2.70 -1.18 -12.21
C THR A 374 1.73 -0.39 -11.32
N ASN A 375 2.03 -0.27 -10.02
CA ASN A 375 1.19 0.46 -9.07
C ASN A 375 1.15 1.97 -9.38
N ALA A 376 2.31 2.55 -9.71
CA ALA A 376 2.41 3.97 -10.02
C ALA A 376 1.56 4.38 -11.23
N LEU A 377 1.63 3.61 -12.30
CA LEU A 377 0.88 3.89 -13.52
C LEU A 377 -0.61 3.55 -13.40
N SER A 378 -0.96 2.53 -12.60
CA SER A 378 -2.37 2.21 -12.31
C SER A 378 -3.06 3.35 -11.59
N ARG A 379 -2.43 3.93 -10.55
CA ARG A 379 -2.90 5.13 -9.86
C ARG A 379 -3.05 6.32 -10.81
N SER A 380 -2.05 6.56 -11.65
CA SER A 380 -2.08 7.66 -12.61
C SER A 380 -3.19 7.48 -13.64
N LEU A 381 -3.28 6.32 -14.28
CA LEU A 381 -4.28 6.04 -15.30
C LEU A 381 -5.70 6.10 -14.74
N PHE A 382 -5.92 5.57 -13.53
CA PHE A 382 -7.21 5.70 -12.85
C PHE A 382 -7.56 7.15 -12.61
N SER A 383 -6.60 7.99 -12.16
CA SER A 383 -6.83 9.42 -11.92
C SER A 383 -7.28 10.19 -13.17
N GLN A 384 -6.91 9.70 -14.37
CA GLN A 384 -7.33 10.31 -15.65
C GLN A 384 -8.77 9.96 -16.03
N MET A 385 -9.28 8.84 -15.53
CA MET A 385 -10.64 8.33 -15.84
C MET A 385 -11.68 8.67 -14.78
N VAL A 386 -11.27 9.33 -13.69
CA VAL A 386 -12.18 9.78 -12.61
C VAL A 386 -12.79 11.13 -12.96
N PRO A 387 -14.13 11.31 -12.79
CA PRO A 387 -14.76 12.60 -13.01
C PRO A 387 -14.21 13.71 -12.12
N ALA A 388 -14.02 14.90 -12.69
CA ALA A 388 -13.51 16.04 -11.95
C ALA A 388 -14.42 16.42 -10.76
N GLY A 389 -13.83 16.65 -9.59
CA GLY A 389 -14.53 16.96 -8.34
C GLY A 389 -15.04 15.74 -7.55
N LYS A 390 -14.71 14.51 -7.99
CA LYS A 390 -15.02 13.24 -7.31
C LYS A 390 -13.78 12.37 -7.09
N GLU A 391 -12.61 12.97 -7.16
CA GLU A 391 -11.35 12.26 -7.14
C GLU A 391 -11.17 11.44 -5.85
N ALA A 392 -11.44 12.04 -4.69
CA ALA A 392 -11.27 11.36 -3.41
C ALA A 392 -12.33 10.27 -3.18
N GLU A 393 -13.57 10.45 -3.63
CA GLU A 393 -14.60 9.41 -3.57
C GLU A 393 -14.20 8.18 -4.39
N TYR A 394 -13.70 8.37 -5.61
CA TYR A 394 -13.27 7.26 -6.47
C TYR A 394 -12.00 6.60 -5.96
N PHE A 395 -11.04 7.35 -5.41
CA PHE A 395 -9.87 6.77 -4.77
C PHE A 395 -10.21 6.04 -3.47
N ALA A 396 -11.27 6.43 -2.75
CA ALA A 396 -11.78 5.63 -1.64
C ALA A 396 -12.30 4.26 -2.11
N VAL A 397 -13.03 4.21 -3.22
CA VAL A 397 -13.48 2.94 -3.82
C VAL A 397 -12.29 2.11 -4.33
N TYR A 398 -11.27 2.74 -4.91
CA TYR A 398 -10.04 2.11 -5.35
C TYR A 398 -9.32 1.41 -4.19
N GLU A 399 -9.10 2.10 -3.07
CA GLU A 399 -8.43 1.57 -1.88
C GLU A 399 -9.25 0.46 -1.19
N ILE A 400 -10.58 0.66 -1.04
CA ILE A 400 -11.46 -0.36 -0.46
C ILE A 400 -11.47 -1.62 -1.34
N GLY A 401 -11.56 -1.44 -2.66
CA GLY A 401 -11.56 -2.55 -3.60
C GLY A 401 -10.29 -3.38 -3.48
N GLU A 402 -9.12 -2.74 -3.43
CA GLU A 402 -7.84 -3.40 -3.25
C GLU A 402 -7.78 -4.21 -1.94
N ARG A 403 -8.31 -3.65 -0.84
CA ARG A 403 -8.40 -4.36 0.45
C ARG A 403 -9.36 -5.56 0.39
N ALA A 404 -10.51 -5.38 -0.23
CA ALA A 404 -11.52 -6.42 -0.31
C ALA A 404 -11.08 -7.62 -1.14
N THR A 405 -10.29 -7.39 -2.19
CA THR A 405 -9.79 -8.47 -3.07
C THR A 405 -8.51 -9.12 -2.57
N SER A 406 -7.70 -8.45 -1.75
CA SER A 406 -6.36 -8.90 -1.33
C SER A 406 -6.27 -10.23 -0.58
N ALA A 407 -7.40 -10.85 -0.26
CA ALA A 407 -7.45 -12.18 0.35
C ALA A 407 -7.55 -13.32 -0.67
N VAL A 408 -7.96 -13.04 -1.91
CA VAL A 408 -8.26 -14.10 -2.90
C VAL A 408 -6.98 -14.81 -3.35
N GLY A 409 -5.93 -14.05 -3.66
CA GLY A 409 -4.66 -14.62 -4.09
C GLY A 409 -3.98 -15.47 -3.01
N PRO A 410 -3.79 -14.99 -1.76
CA PRO A 410 -3.24 -15.80 -0.68
C PRO A 410 -4.05 -17.06 -0.39
N LEU A 411 -5.39 -16.99 -0.43
CA LEU A 411 -6.25 -18.16 -0.27
C LEU A 411 -6.05 -19.19 -1.38
N LEU A 412 -5.96 -18.74 -2.64
CA LEU A 412 -5.69 -19.61 -3.79
C LEU A 412 -4.30 -20.25 -3.66
N PHE A 413 -3.29 -19.45 -3.31
CA PHE A 413 -1.93 -19.95 -3.07
C PHE A 413 -1.89 -21.02 -1.99
N ALA A 414 -2.52 -20.78 -0.85
CA ALA A 414 -2.60 -21.75 0.25
C ALA A 414 -3.36 -23.03 -0.14
N ALA A 415 -4.51 -22.89 -0.82
CA ALA A 415 -5.31 -24.03 -1.26
C ALA A 415 -4.54 -24.95 -2.24
N ILE A 416 -3.85 -24.36 -3.23
CA ILE A 416 -3.05 -25.12 -4.19
C ILE A 416 -1.84 -25.74 -3.50
N GLY A 417 -1.14 -24.99 -2.64
CA GLY A 417 -0.01 -25.52 -1.87
C GLY A 417 -0.39 -26.73 -1.02
N THR A 418 -1.55 -26.64 -0.34
CA THR A 418 -2.08 -27.77 0.47
C THR A 418 -2.48 -28.96 -0.41
N ALA A 419 -3.14 -28.70 -1.54
CA ALA A 419 -3.62 -29.77 -2.42
C ALA A 419 -2.49 -30.50 -3.15
N THR A 420 -1.39 -29.82 -3.45
CA THR A 420 -0.26 -30.39 -4.23
C THR A 420 0.93 -30.78 -3.36
N GLY A 421 0.97 -30.36 -2.09
CA GLY A 421 2.11 -30.57 -1.19
C GLY A 421 3.35 -29.74 -1.57
N SER A 422 3.24 -28.75 -2.48
CA SER A 422 4.35 -27.88 -2.93
C SER A 422 3.84 -26.49 -3.23
N PHE A 423 4.64 -25.48 -2.94
CA PHE A 423 4.33 -24.09 -3.27
C PHE A 423 4.71 -23.70 -4.71
N ARG A 424 5.41 -24.58 -5.47
CA ARG A 424 5.76 -24.30 -6.88
C ARG A 424 4.52 -24.17 -7.78
N PRO A 425 3.55 -25.11 -7.77
CA PRO A 425 2.30 -24.94 -8.51
C PRO A 425 1.49 -23.74 -8.00
N ALA A 426 1.54 -23.47 -6.68
CA ALA A 426 0.83 -22.37 -6.07
C ALA A 426 1.34 -21.00 -6.59
N ILE A 427 2.67 -20.81 -6.68
CA ILE A 427 3.21 -19.54 -7.20
C ILE A 427 2.86 -19.36 -8.68
N VAL A 428 2.92 -20.42 -9.51
CA VAL A 428 2.55 -20.35 -10.93
C VAL A 428 1.07 -20.01 -11.13
N SER A 429 0.19 -20.44 -10.22
CA SER A 429 -1.24 -20.12 -10.32
C SER A 429 -1.50 -18.61 -10.33
N LEU A 430 -0.60 -17.82 -9.73
CA LEU A 430 -0.71 -16.37 -9.71
C LEU A 430 -0.54 -15.72 -11.11
N VAL A 431 0.03 -16.45 -12.07
CA VAL A 431 0.06 -16.04 -13.49
C VAL A 431 -1.36 -15.78 -14.02
N GLY A 432 -2.36 -16.51 -13.50
CA GLY A 432 -3.77 -16.31 -13.85
C GLY A 432 -4.25 -14.88 -13.58
N PHE A 433 -3.88 -14.28 -12.46
CA PHE A 433 -4.24 -12.89 -12.12
C PHE A 433 -3.67 -11.90 -13.13
N PHE A 434 -2.43 -12.10 -13.55
CA PHE A 434 -1.77 -11.22 -14.52
C PHE A 434 -2.30 -11.41 -15.93
N LEU A 435 -2.63 -12.64 -16.34
CA LEU A 435 -3.25 -12.92 -17.64
C LEU A 435 -4.66 -12.33 -17.73
N ILE A 436 -5.48 -12.52 -16.70
CA ILE A 436 -6.83 -11.93 -16.64
C ILE A 436 -6.71 -10.40 -16.63
N GLY A 437 -5.85 -9.86 -15.76
CA GLY A 437 -5.59 -8.42 -15.69
C GLY A 437 -5.14 -7.84 -17.03
N PHE A 438 -4.18 -8.48 -17.71
CA PHE A 438 -3.71 -8.09 -19.04
C PHE A 438 -4.85 -8.06 -20.06
N THR A 439 -5.64 -9.12 -20.09
CA THR A 439 -6.78 -9.23 -21.01
C THR A 439 -7.81 -8.13 -20.76
N LEU A 440 -8.19 -7.93 -19.51
CA LEU A 440 -9.18 -6.89 -19.16
C LEU A 440 -8.64 -5.49 -19.43
N VAL A 441 -7.40 -5.16 -19.08
CA VAL A 441 -6.78 -3.87 -19.41
C VAL A 441 -6.75 -3.66 -20.92
N SER A 442 -6.44 -4.71 -21.71
CA SER A 442 -6.40 -4.61 -23.17
C SER A 442 -7.75 -4.19 -23.78
N LEU A 443 -8.85 -4.66 -23.18
CA LEU A 443 -10.22 -4.38 -23.62
C LEU A 443 -10.72 -2.97 -23.23
N VAL A 444 -10.10 -2.29 -22.25
CA VAL A 444 -10.54 -0.95 -21.82
C VAL A 444 -10.14 0.10 -22.88
N PRO A 445 -11.10 0.79 -23.52
CA PRO A 445 -10.83 1.89 -24.43
C PRO A 445 -10.54 3.19 -23.64
N VAL A 446 -9.30 3.32 -23.14
CA VAL A 446 -8.86 4.38 -22.21
C VAL A 446 -9.25 5.78 -22.67
N ARG A 447 -9.04 6.14 -23.94
CA ARG A 447 -9.42 7.45 -24.48
C ARG A 447 -10.92 7.74 -24.32
N ARG A 448 -11.76 6.73 -24.56
CA ARG A 448 -13.21 6.87 -24.37
C ARG A 448 -13.56 7.04 -22.89
N ALA A 449 -12.88 6.33 -22.00
CA ALA A 449 -13.07 6.47 -20.56
C ALA A 449 -12.70 7.87 -20.06
N ILE A 450 -11.57 8.41 -20.49
CA ILE A 450 -11.11 9.77 -20.17
C ILE A 450 -12.12 10.82 -20.66
N ARG A 451 -12.59 10.73 -21.90
CA ARG A 451 -13.62 11.64 -22.44
C ARG A 451 -14.94 11.53 -21.69
N ALA A 452 -15.37 10.31 -21.39
CA ALA A 452 -16.60 10.08 -20.63
C ALA A 452 -16.56 10.72 -19.22
N ALA A 453 -15.36 10.76 -18.61
CA ALA A 453 -15.14 11.46 -17.34
C ALA A 453 -15.05 12.98 -17.49
N GLY A 454 -15.04 13.53 -18.70
CA GLY A 454 -14.91 14.97 -18.97
C GLY A 454 -13.49 15.51 -18.79
N ASN A 455 -12.48 14.64 -18.80
CA ASN A 455 -11.09 15.02 -18.59
C ASN A 455 -10.35 15.26 -19.91
N PRO A 456 -9.29 16.11 -19.93
CA PRO A 456 -8.41 16.26 -21.06
C PRO A 456 -7.63 14.97 -21.31
N GLU A 457 -7.50 14.60 -22.59
CA GLU A 457 -6.68 13.46 -22.98
C GLU A 457 -5.19 13.81 -22.92
N PRO A 458 -4.33 12.91 -22.40
CA PRO A 458 -2.89 13.07 -22.52
C PRO A 458 -2.45 12.88 -23.98
N ALA A 459 -1.33 13.48 -24.36
CA ALA A 459 -0.78 13.39 -25.71
C ALA A 459 -0.52 11.94 -26.13
N VAL A 460 -0.13 11.10 -25.17
CA VAL A 460 0.12 9.66 -25.37
C VAL A 460 -0.72 8.83 -24.39
N THR A 461 -1.51 7.91 -24.94
CA THR A 461 -2.41 7.03 -24.14
C THR A 461 -2.12 5.55 -24.41
#